data_73ceb0b14dbeae955a1c0940f5cc1b43
#
_entry.id   73ceb0b14dbeae955a1c0940f5cc1b43
#
_cell.length_a   1.000
_cell.length_b   1.000
_cell.length_c   1.000
_cell.angle_alpha   90.00
_cell.angle_beta   90.00
_cell.angle_gamma   90.00
#
_symmetry.space_group_name_H-M   'P 1'
#
loop_
_entity.id
_entity.type
_entity.pdbx_description
1 polymer ?
#
loop_
_entity_poly.entity_id
_entity_poly.type
_entity_poly.pdbx_seq_one_letter_code
_entity_poly.pdbx_strand_id
1 'polypeptide(L)'
;NANTAILSGDSMLVFAYKLLAECNVDKLKEVLDLFTITALEIGEGQQYDMDFELRNDVAESEYIEMIRLKTSVLLACSMKIGAILAGAPSEDANNLYRFGELIGLAFQLQDDYLDVYGDSKVFGKAIGGDIASNKKTFMLINALSKANETQRKELEMWIANTNVEDEQKKIEAVTALYN
;
A
#
# COMPACT_ATOMS: atom_id res chain seq x y z
N ASN A 1 -16.00 -16.26 8.13
CA ASN A 1 -16.94 -15.49 7.33
C ASN A 1 -16.65 -13.98 7.46
N ALA A 2 -17.27 -13.12 6.65
CA ALA A 2 -17.01 -11.67 6.64
C ALA A 2 -17.26 -11.02 8.01
N ASN A 3 -18.34 -11.38 8.69
CA ASN A 3 -18.66 -10.82 10.01
C ASN A 3 -17.59 -11.15 11.06
N THR A 4 -17.04 -12.35 11.04
CA THR A 4 -15.95 -12.74 11.94
C THR A 4 -14.68 -11.94 11.64
N ALA A 5 -14.36 -11.69 10.37
CA ALA A 5 -13.21 -10.89 10.00
C ALA A 5 -13.34 -9.42 10.46
N ILE A 6 -14.53 -8.82 10.29
CA ILE A 6 -14.81 -7.46 10.75
C ILE A 6 -14.66 -7.37 12.27
N LEU A 7 -15.33 -8.23 13.03
CA LEU A 7 -15.25 -8.24 14.50
C LEU A 7 -13.83 -8.49 15.01
N SER A 8 -13.06 -9.32 14.32
CA SER A 8 -11.65 -9.56 14.65
C SER A 8 -10.82 -8.30 14.42
N GLY A 9 -11.01 -7.60 13.31
CA GLY A 9 -10.33 -6.35 13.01
C GLY A 9 -10.65 -5.26 14.04
N ASP A 10 -11.92 -5.06 14.36
CA ASP A 10 -12.37 -4.10 15.38
C ASP A 10 -11.73 -4.40 16.75
N SER A 11 -11.73 -5.69 17.13
CA SER A 11 -11.13 -6.12 18.40
C SER A 11 -9.60 -5.89 18.41
N MET A 12 -8.93 -6.11 17.29
CA MET A 12 -7.49 -5.88 17.16
C MET A 12 -7.16 -4.38 17.30
N LEU A 13 -7.97 -3.50 16.69
CA LEU A 13 -7.77 -2.06 16.82
C LEU A 13 -7.93 -1.60 18.27
N VAL A 14 -9.00 -2.04 18.95
CA VAL A 14 -9.23 -1.74 20.37
C VAL A 14 -8.09 -2.29 21.24
N PHE A 15 -7.58 -3.48 20.92
CA PHE A 15 -6.44 -4.06 21.63
C PHE A 15 -5.15 -3.26 21.42
N ALA A 16 -4.91 -2.73 20.23
CA ALA A 16 -3.78 -1.84 19.97
C ALA A 16 -3.84 -0.57 20.85
N TYR A 17 -5.01 0.08 20.94
CA TYR A 17 -5.22 1.21 21.86
C TYR A 17 -4.97 0.84 23.32
N LYS A 18 -5.40 -0.35 23.74
CA LYS A 18 -5.14 -0.84 25.10
C LYS A 18 -3.64 -0.94 25.40
N LEU A 19 -2.86 -1.50 24.45
CA LEU A 19 -1.40 -1.61 24.60
C LEU A 19 -0.72 -0.24 24.67
N LEU A 20 -1.15 0.70 23.83
CA LEU A 20 -0.61 2.07 23.85
C LEU A 20 -0.94 2.80 25.15
N ALA A 21 -2.11 2.54 25.74
CA ALA A 21 -2.50 3.13 27.02
C ALA A 21 -1.67 2.65 28.22
N GLU A 22 -0.85 1.61 28.07
CA GLU A 22 0.07 1.12 29.10
C GLU A 22 1.40 1.92 29.13
N CYS A 23 1.62 2.86 28.20
CA CYS A 23 2.82 3.70 28.20
C CYS A 23 2.82 4.75 29.31
N ASN A 24 3.96 5.40 29.53
CA ASN A 24 4.11 6.45 30.55
C ASN A 24 3.10 7.58 30.34
N VAL A 25 2.47 8.04 31.40
CA VAL A 25 1.39 9.05 31.40
C VAL A 25 1.81 10.37 30.72
N ASP A 26 3.05 10.80 30.90
CA ASP A 26 3.61 12.02 30.30
C ASP A 26 3.81 11.90 28.79
N LYS A 27 3.86 10.70 28.22
CA LYS A 27 3.95 10.42 26.78
C LYS A 27 2.63 9.97 26.15
N LEU A 28 1.66 9.59 26.97
CA LEU A 28 0.43 8.95 26.53
C LEU A 28 -0.32 9.77 25.47
N LYS A 29 -0.48 11.08 25.71
CA LYS A 29 -1.21 11.92 24.78
C LYS A 29 -0.52 12.00 23.41
N GLU A 30 0.78 12.22 23.39
CA GLU A 30 1.56 12.33 22.16
C GLU A 30 1.52 11.03 21.34
N VAL A 31 1.63 9.88 21.99
CA VAL A 31 1.58 8.56 21.37
C VAL A 31 0.19 8.25 20.84
N LEU A 32 -0.88 8.53 21.60
CA LEU A 32 -2.25 8.29 21.17
C LEU A 32 -2.67 9.21 20.02
N ASP A 33 -2.28 10.49 20.05
CA ASP A 33 -2.57 11.42 18.96
C ASP A 33 -1.92 10.94 17.66
N LEU A 34 -0.64 10.57 17.71
CA LEU A 34 0.09 10.05 16.56
C LEU A 34 -0.54 8.77 15.99
N PHE A 35 -0.83 7.80 16.86
CA PHE A 35 -1.45 6.54 16.45
C PHE A 35 -2.85 6.75 15.87
N THR A 36 -3.65 7.61 16.49
CA THR A 36 -5.02 7.89 16.04
C THR A 36 -5.04 8.52 14.65
N ILE A 37 -4.17 9.51 14.40
CA ILE A 37 -4.02 10.13 13.07
C ILE A 37 -3.60 9.07 12.06
N THR A 38 -2.61 8.26 12.39
CA THR A 38 -2.13 7.18 11.52
C THR A 38 -3.23 6.16 11.19
N ALA A 39 -4.05 5.78 12.17
CA ALA A 39 -5.16 4.86 11.93
C ALA A 39 -6.20 5.43 10.96
N LEU A 40 -6.48 6.74 11.03
CA LEU A 40 -7.35 7.43 10.09
C LEU A 40 -6.73 7.50 8.70
N GLU A 41 -5.45 7.85 8.59
CA GLU A 41 -4.72 7.88 7.33
C GLU A 41 -4.72 6.52 6.61
N ILE A 42 -4.56 5.40 7.36
CA ILE A 42 -4.66 4.05 6.79
C ILE A 42 -6.05 3.78 6.22
N GLY A 43 -7.11 4.23 6.92
CA GLY A 43 -8.48 4.12 6.42
C GLY A 43 -8.70 4.91 5.12
N GLU A 44 -8.18 6.13 5.04
CA GLU A 44 -8.22 6.94 3.81
C GLU A 44 -7.44 6.28 2.68
N GLY A 45 -6.23 5.78 2.94
CA GLY A 45 -5.42 5.08 1.96
C GLY A 45 -6.11 3.82 1.42
N GLN A 46 -6.80 3.08 2.27
CA GLN A 46 -7.60 1.93 1.85
C GLN A 46 -8.81 2.36 1.00
N GLN A 47 -9.45 3.48 1.33
CA GLN A 47 -10.54 4.01 0.53
C GLN A 47 -10.05 4.43 -0.86
N TYR A 48 -8.91 5.12 -0.97
CA TYR A 48 -8.32 5.45 -2.27
C TYR A 48 -8.00 4.21 -3.10
N ASP A 49 -7.43 3.16 -2.50
CA ASP A 49 -7.13 1.91 -3.20
C ASP A 49 -8.40 1.30 -3.82
N MET A 50 -9.50 1.28 -3.08
CA MET A 50 -10.80 0.79 -3.57
C MET A 50 -11.38 1.69 -4.67
N ASP A 51 -11.31 3.02 -4.51
CA ASP A 51 -11.82 3.97 -5.49
C ASP A 51 -11.03 3.90 -6.80
N PHE A 52 -9.73 3.61 -6.75
CA PHE A 52 -8.87 3.45 -7.91
C PHE A 52 -9.23 2.23 -8.77
N GLU A 53 -9.84 1.19 -8.18
CA GLU A 53 -10.32 0.04 -8.96
C GLU A 53 -11.34 0.47 -10.04
N LEU A 54 -12.12 1.52 -9.75
CA LEU A 54 -13.18 2.04 -10.62
C LEU A 54 -12.69 3.11 -11.61
N ARG A 55 -11.42 3.54 -11.52
CA ARG A 55 -10.83 4.62 -12.32
C ARG A 55 -9.76 4.10 -13.28
N ASN A 56 -9.63 4.76 -14.44
CA ASN A 56 -8.56 4.50 -15.40
C ASN A 56 -7.65 5.73 -15.63
N ASP A 57 -7.87 6.79 -14.86
CA ASP A 57 -7.18 8.09 -14.96
C ASP A 57 -6.33 8.39 -13.73
N VAL A 58 -5.99 7.38 -12.94
CA VAL A 58 -5.18 7.54 -11.72
C VAL A 58 -3.78 8.03 -12.08
N ALA A 59 -3.40 9.18 -11.53
CA ALA A 59 -2.06 9.73 -11.71
C ALA A 59 -1.04 9.06 -10.78
N GLU A 60 0.23 9.06 -11.19
CA GLU A 60 1.33 8.53 -10.36
C GLU A 60 1.37 9.16 -8.96
N SER A 61 1.16 10.49 -8.89
CA SER A 61 1.14 11.20 -7.60
C SER A 61 0.01 10.77 -6.68
N GLU A 62 -1.18 10.44 -7.23
CA GLU A 62 -2.30 9.90 -6.46
C GLU A 62 -1.97 8.50 -5.92
N TYR A 63 -1.32 7.68 -6.75
CA TYR A 63 -0.88 6.35 -6.35
C TYR A 63 0.16 6.41 -5.22
N ILE A 64 1.18 7.27 -5.35
CA ILE A 64 2.21 7.46 -4.30
C ILE A 64 1.57 7.91 -2.98
N GLU A 65 0.59 8.82 -3.03
CA GLU A 65 -0.13 9.25 -1.83
C GLU A 65 -0.96 8.11 -1.24
N MET A 66 -1.65 7.34 -2.04
CA MET A 66 -2.42 6.17 -1.59
C MET A 66 -1.52 5.16 -0.86
N ILE A 67 -0.36 4.77 -1.40
CA ILE A 67 0.56 3.83 -0.74
C ILE A 67 1.25 4.45 0.48
N ARG A 68 1.47 5.78 0.49
CA ARG A 68 1.93 6.49 1.69
C ARG A 68 0.94 6.30 2.83
N LEU A 69 -0.32 6.60 2.59
CA LEU A 69 -1.39 6.50 3.59
C LEU A 69 -1.65 5.05 4.01
N LYS A 70 -1.80 4.14 3.05
CA LYS A 70 -2.19 2.76 3.32
C LYS A 70 -1.09 1.94 3.99
N THR A 71 0.19 2.20 3.69
CA THR A 71 1.32 1.35 4.09
C THR A 71 2.38 2.10 4.87
N SER A 72 2.88 3.23 4.35
CA SER A 72 4.09 3.87 4.86
C SER A 72 3.90 4.55 6.22
N VAL A 73 2.74 5.18 6.45
CA VAL A 73 2.46 5.92 7.69
C VAL A 73 2.50 5.03 8.94
N LEU A 74 2.15 3.74 8.83
CA LEU A 74 2.20 2.81 9.96
C LEU A 74 3.65 2.49 10.35
N LEU A 75 4.52 2.28 9.37
CA LEU A 75 5.96 2.10 9.61
C LEU A 75 6.56 3.35 10.25
N ALA A 76 6.24 4.52 9.70
CA ALA A 76 6.67 5.82 10.22
C ALA A 76 6.19 6.05 11.67
N CYS A 77 4.92 5.78 11.93
CA CYS A 77 4.32 5.87 13.26
C CYS A 77 5.03 4.97 14.26
N SER A 78 5.26 3.70 13.91
CA SER A 78 5.91 2.72 14.78
C SER A 78 7.32 3.18 15.17
N MET A 79 8.11 3.69 14.23
CA MET A 79 9.46 4.21 14.50
C MET A 79 9.43 5.45 15.38
N LYS A 80 8.51 6.39 15.11
CA LYS A 80 8.38 7.62 15.90
C LYS A 80 7.88 7.34 17.31
N ILE A 81 6.93 6.45 17.50
CA ILE A 81 6.46 6.03 18.84
C ILE A 81 7.62 5.44 19.63
N GLY A 82 8.41 4.56 19.02
CA GLY A 82 9.60 4.00 19.67
C GLY A 82 10.57 5.08 20.15
N ALA A 83 10.85 6.09 19.32
CA ALA A 83 11.69 7.22 19.67
C ALA A 83 11.13 8.08 20.83
N ILE A 84 9.83 8.39 20.77
CA ILE A 84 9.13 9.15 21.82
C ILE A 84 9.21 8.42 23.16
N LEU A 85 8.95 7.12 23.19
CA LEU A 85 8.98 6.30 24.40
C LEU A 85 10.40 6.14 24.95
N ALA A 86 11.41 6.15 24.08
CA ALA A 86 12.81 6.15 24.48
C ALA A 86 13.33 7.51 24.98
N GLY A 87 12.50 8.57 24.90
CA GLY A 87 12.88 9.93 25.31
C GLY A 87 13.80 10.65 24.33
N ALA A 88 13.77 10.26 23.04
CA ALA A 88 14.57 10.92 22.02
C ALA A 88 14.10 12.39 21.80
N PRO A 89 15.02 13.29 21.39
CA PRO A 89 14.65 14.63 20.95
C PRO A 89 13.60 14.59 19.82
N SER A 90 12.72 15.59 19.77
CA SER A 90 11.66 15.65 18.77
C SER A 90 12.19 15.64 17.33
N GLU A 91 13.37 16.21 17.10
CA GLU A 91 14.02 16.20 15.79
C GLU A 91 14.38 14.77 15.37
N ASP A 92 14.99 13.98 16.25
CA ASP A 92 15.35 12.59 15.98
C ASP A 92 14.11 11.71 15.78
N ALA A 93 13.07 11.92 16.58
CA ALA A 93 11.79 11.24 16.42
C ALA A 93 11.14 11.55 15.06
N ASN A 94 11.21 12.80 14.58
CA ASN A 94 10.71 13.20 13.28
C ASN A 94 11.57 12.64 12.12
N ASN A 95 12.89 12.57 12.30
CA ASN A 95 13.78 11.93 11.32
C ASN A 95 13.49 10.44 11.17
N LEU A 96 13.21 9.74 12.27
CA LEU A 96 12.80 8.34 12.25
C LEU A 96 11.42 8.16 11.60
N TYR A 97 10.47 9.07 11.84
CA TYR A 97 9.19 9.09 11.12
C TYR A 97 9.42 9.17 9.61
N ARG A 98 10.21 10.16 9.16
CA ARG A 98 10.50 10.36 7.75
C ARG A 98 11.22 9.16 7.13
N PHE A 99 12.16 8.56 7.84
CA PHE A 99 12.83 7.33 7.40
C PHE A 99 11.83 6.18 7.22
N GLY A 100 10.94 5.97 8.21
CA GLY A 100 9.90 4.94 8.13
C GLY A 100 8.94 5.16 6.95
N GLU A 101 8.55 6.41 6.70
CA GLU A 101 7.71 6.78 5.57
C GLU A 101 8.38 6.44 4.22
N LEU A 102 9.64 6.83 4.05
CA LEU A 102 10.38 6.57 2.80
C LEU A 102 10.64 5.08 2.58
N ILE A 103 10.95 4.33 3.63
CA ILE A 103 11.17 2.88 3.50
C ILE A 103 9.86 2.15 3.19
N GLY A 104 8.73 2.62 3.72
CA GLY A 104 7.41 2.09 3.41
C GLY A 104 7.01 2.30 1.95
N LEU A 105 7.28 3.49 1.40
CA LEU A 105 7.10 3.78 -0.03
C LEU A 105 7.97 2.86 -0.90
N ALA A 106 9.26 2.76 -0.57
CA ALA A 106 10.20 1.90 -1.30
C ALA A 106 9.76 0.43 -1.26
N PHE A 107 9.28 -0.04 -0.11
CA PHE A 107 8.77 -1.39 0.07
C PHE A 107 7.57 -1.67 -0.83
N GLN A 108 6.60 -0.76 -0.90
CA GLN A 108 5.42 -0.94 -1.74
C GLN A 108 5.76 -0.92 -3.23
N LEU A 109 6.62 0.00 -3.67
CA LEU A 109 7.09 0.02 -5.06
C LEU A 109 7.88 -1.24 -5.42
N GLN A 110 8.62 -1.80 -4.47
CA GLN A 110 9.30 -3.07 -4.66
C GLN A 110 8.32 -4.25 -4.72
N ASP A 111 7.25 -4.24 -3.92
CA ASP A 111 6.20 -5.27 -3.96
C ASP A 111 5.52 -5.30 -5.33
N ASP A 112 5.13 -4.13 -5.86
CA ASP A 112 4.56 -3.99 -7.20
C ASP A 112 5.50 -4.51 -8.30
N TYR A 113 6.81 -4.20 -8.18
CA TYR A 113 7.82 -4.69 -9.12
C TYR A 113 7.98 -6.22 -9.05
N LEU A 114 8.03 -6.77 -7.83
CA LEU A 114 8.21 -8.20 -7.62
C LEU A 114 6.97 -9.02 -8.00
N ASP A 115 5.76 -8.43 -7.92
CA ASP A 115 4.54 -9.09 -8.44
C ASP A 115 4.63 -9.31 -9.97
N VAL A 116 5.34 -8.46 -10.69
CA VAL A 116 5.52 -8.58 -12.15
C VAL A 116 6.74 -9.41 -12.51
N TYR A 117 7.89 -9.17 -11.88
CA TYR A 117 9.21 -9.68 -12.29
C TYR A 117 9.90 -10.57 -11.26
N GLY A 118 9.24 -10.86 -10.14
CA GLY A 118 9.81 -11.68 -9.09
C GLY A 118 9.95 -13.16 -9.47
N ASP A 119 10.68 -13.90 -8.64
CA ASP A 119 10.71 -15.37 -8.68
C ASP A 119 9.71 -15.89 -7.62
N SER A 120 8.68 -16.60 -8.07
CA SER A 120 7.65 -17.16 -7.18
C SER A 120 8.20 -18.06 -6.07
N LYS A 121 9.35 -18.72 -6.31
CA LYS A 121 10.02 -19.56 -5.31
C LYS A 121 10.68 -18.75 -4.19
N VAL A 122 11.13 -17.53 -4.51
CA VAL A 122 11.76 -16.61 -3.56
C VAL A 122 10.72 -15.73 -2.89
N PHE A 123 9.80 -15.20 -3.69
CA PHE A 123 8.76 -14.27 -3.21
C PHE A 123 7.64 -14.94 -2.42
N GLY A 124 7.42 -16.26 -2.64
CA GLY A 124 6.43 -17.05 -1.91
C GLY A 124 4.98 -16.79 -2.29
N LYS A 125 4.73 -15.99 -3.34
CA LYS A 125 3.41 -15.68 -3.91
C LYS A 125 3.39 -16.05 -5.39
N ALA A 126 2.19 -16.22 -5.95
CA ALA A 126 2.00 -16.26 -7.41
C ALA A 126 2.40 -14.90 -8.01
N ILE A 127 3.05 -14.94 -9.17
CA ILE A 127 3.45 -13.73 -9.91
C ILE A 127 2.30 -13.30 -10.82
N GLY A 128 2.10 -11.98 -10.97
CA GLY A 128 1.08 -11.38 -11.84
C GLY A 128 -0.31 -11.26 -11.22
N GLY A 129 -0.43 -11.43 -9.90
CA GLY A 129 -1.71 -11.30 -9.20
C GLY A 129 -2.33 -9.90 -9.34
N ASP A 130 -1.51 -8.86 -9.32
CA ASP A 130 -1.94 -7.49 -9.52
C ASP A 130 -2.45 -7.24 -10.95
N ILE A 131 -1.81 -7.85 -11.97
CA ILE A 131 -2.25 -7.81 -13.36
C ILE A 131 -3.58 -8.56 -13.52
N ALA A 132 -3.68 -9.76 -12.95
CA ALA A 132 -4.89 -10.58 -13.03
C ALA A 132 -6.11 -9.85 -12.46
N SER A 133 -5.94 -9.18 -11.32
CA SER A 133 -7.00 -8.43 -10.61
C SER A 133 -7.22 -7.00 -11.12
N ASN A 134 -6.51 -6.54 -12.15
CA ASN A 134 -6.57 -5.16 -12.69
C ASN A 134 -6.24 -4.06 -11.67
N LYS A 135 -5.40 -4.38 -10.68
CA LYS A 135 -5.01 -3.43 -9.67
C LYS A 135 -4.23 -2.26 -10.28
N LYS A 136 -4.52 -1.06 -9.81
CA LYS A 136 -3.85 0.17 -10.29
C LYS A 136 -2.52 0.34 -9.57
N THR A 137 -1.51 -0.44 -10.00
CA THR A 137 -0.15 -0.40 -9.46
C THR A 137 0.69 0.68 -10.13
N PHE A 138 1.84 0.98 -9.54
CA PHE A 138 2.84 1.86 -10.14
C PHE A 138 3.23 1.42 -11.57
N MET A 139 3.35 0.10 -11.77
CA MET A 139 3.70 -0.48 -13.08
C MET A 139 2.64 -0.17 -14.14
N LEU A 140 1.37 -0.44 -13.85
CA LEU A 140 0.27 -0.19 -14.78
C LEU A 140 0.09 1.30 -15.10
N ILE A 141 0.13 2.16 -14.07
CA ILE A 141 -0.04 3.62 -14.23
C ILE A 141 1.05 4.18 -15.13
N ASN A 142 2.31 3.80 -14.89
CA ASN A 142 3.44 4.24 -15.72
C ASN A 142 3.39 3.67 -17.14
N ALA A 143 3.00 2.41 -17.30
CA ALA A 143 2.82 1.83 -18.63
C ALA A 143 1.77 2.60 -19.43
N LEU A 144 0.59 2.86 -18.85
CA LEU A 144 -0.47 3.65 -19.51
C LEU A 144 -0.03 5.07 -19.86
N SER A 145 0.78 5.72 -19.02
CA SER A 145 1.24 7.09 -19.25
C SER A 145 2.27 7.20 -20.37
N LYS A 146 3.09 6.15 -20.56
CA LYS A 146 4.21 6.12 -21.53
C LYS A 146 3.86 5.38 -22.82
N ALA A 147 2.77 4.62 -22.84
CA ALA A 147 2.34 3.82 -23.98
C ALA A 147 2.03 4.69 -25.22
N ASN A 148 2.45 4.23 -26.39
CA ASN A 148 1.95 4.75 -27.63
C ASN A 148 0.48 4.34 -27.87
N GLU A 149 -0.16 4.86 -28.90
CA GLU A 149 -1.59 4.63 -29.13
C GLU A 149 -1.97 3.14 -29.29
N THR A 150 -1.11 2.35 -29.91
CA THR A 150 -1.33 0.91 -30.10
C THR A 150 -1.20 0.16 -28.79
N GLN A 151 -0.13 0.41 -28.04
CA GLN A 151 0.12 -0.20 -26.73
C GLN A 151 -0.98 0.17 -25.72
N ARG A 152 -1.44 1.44 -25.74
CA ARG A 152 -2.53 1.89 -24.87
C ARG A 152 -3.82 1.12 -25.16
N LYS A 153 -4.21 0.99 -26.43
CA LYS A 153 -5.41 0.22 -26.80
C LYS A 153 -5.31 -1.25 -26.36
N GLU A 154 -4.13 -1.83 -26.47
CA GLU A 154 -3.90 -3.21 -26.04
C GLU A 154 -3.97 -3.36 -24.51
N LEU A 155 -3.36 -2.44 -23.74
CA LEU A 155 -3.50 -2.41 -22.28
C LEU A 155 -4.95 -2.24 -21.84
N GLU A 156 -5.68 -1.30 -22.44
CA GLU A 156 -7.11 -1.07 -22.15
C GLU A 156 -7.97 -2.30 -22.45
N MET A 157 -7.68 -3.00 -23.56
CA MET A 157 -8.35 -4.27 -23.88
C MET A 157 -8.12 -5.33 -22.80
N TRP A 158 -6.88 -5.49 -22.34
CA TRP A 158 -6.56 -6.47 -21.30
C TRP A 158 -7.14 -6.08 -19.93
N ILE A 159 -7.18 -4.79 -19.57
CA ILE A 159 -7.82 -4.30 -18.35
C ILE A 159 -9.33 -4.59 -18.38
N ALA A 160 -9.98 -4.43 -19.54
CA ALA A 160 -11.40 -4.72 -19.70
C ALA A 160 -11.72 -6.24 -19.70
N ASN A 161 -10.73 -7.09 -19.96
CA ASN A 161 -10.93 -8.54 -19.98
C ASN A 161 -10.91 -9.12 -18.55
N THR A 162 -12.07 -9.60 -18.11
CA THR A 162 -12.28 -10.26 -16.81
C THR A 162 -12.43 -11.78 -16.92
N ASN A 163 -12.15 -12.37 -18.09
CA ASN A 163 -12.27 -13.81 -18.30
C ASN A 163 -11.11 -14.57 -17.68
N VAL A 164 -11.38 -15.40 -16.69
CA VAL A 164 -10.38 -16.20 -15.93
C VAL A 164 -9.66 -17.23 -16.84
N GLU A 165 -10.30 -17.72 -17.90
CA GLU A 165 -9.65 -18.68 -18.82
C GLU A 165 -8.46 -18.06 -19.58
N ASP A 166 -8.40 -16.74 -19.70
CA ASP A 166 -7.32 -16.01 -20.36
C ASP A 166 -6.31 -15.37 -19.39
N GLU A 167 -6.40 -15.66 -18.06
CA GLU A 167 -5.60 -14.99 -17.03
C GLU A 167 -4.10 -15.08 -17.30
N GLN A 168 -3.58 -16.28 -17.59
CA GLN A 168 -2.15 -16.46 -17.86
C GLN A 168 -1.70 -15.68 -19.11
N LYS A 169 -2.52 -15.67 -20.17
CA LYS A 169 -2.24 -14.89 -21.38
C LYS A 169 -2.25 -13.40 -21.11
N LYS A 170 -3.17 -12.95 -20.25
CA LYS A 170 -3.25 -11.56 -19.82
C LYS A 170 -1.98 -11.14 -19.09
N ILE A 171 -1.52 -11.94 -18.12
CA ILE A 171 -0.29 -11.68 -17.37
C ILE A 171 0.90 -11.56 -18.33
N GLU A 172 1.08 -12.51 -19.24
CA GLU A 172 2.18 -12.52 -20.21
C GLU A 172 2.14 -11.32 -21.15
N ALA A 173 0.99 -10.98 -21.71
CA ALA A 173 0.81 -9.87 -22.64
C ALA A 173 1.02 -8.52 -21.94
N VAL A 174 0.44 -8.31 -20.76
CA VAL A 174 0.58 -7.06 -20.01
C VAL A 174 2.02 -6.88 -19.51
N THR A 175 2.67 -7.96 -19.02
CA THR A 175 4.10 -7.92 -18.64
C THR A 175 4.98 -7.53 -19.82
N ALA A 176 4.70 -8.02 -21.03
CA ALA A 176 5.44 -7.62 -22.23
C ALA A 176 5.26 -6.13 -22.58
N LEU A 177 4.11 -5.55 -22.27
CA LEU A 177 3.82 -4.12 -22.50
C LEU A 177 4.45 -3.20 -21.43
N TYR A 178 4.88 -3.73 -20.30
CA TYR A 178 5.59 -2.97 -19.25
C TYR A 178 7.08 -2.77 -19.58
N ASN A 179 7.64 -3.50 -20.56
CA ASN A 179 9.01 -3.40 -21.05
C ASN A 179 9.12 -2.49 -22.27
#